data_6a6ad5e1617a7cbaee4bcb6080a891bf
#
_entry.id   6a6ad5e1617a7cbaee4bcb6080a891bf
#
_cell.length_a   1.000
_cell.length_b   1.000
_cell.length_c   1.000
_cell.angle_alpha   90.00
_cell.angle_beta   90.00
_cell.angle_gamma   90.00
#
_symmetry.space_group_name_H-M   'P 1'
#
loop_
_entity.id
_entity.type
_entity.pdbx_description
1 polymer ?
#
loop_
_entity_poly.entity_id
_entity_poly.type
_entity_poly.pdbx_seq_one_letter_code
_entity_poly.pdbx_strand_id
1 'polypeptide(L)'
;MGLGLTASVTVLKAIAEPTRLRILALLAYGELTVKDLTRILAQSQPRISRHLKLLGEARLIERSPEGSWVYFRLAHAGERGALARLVLDTADGSDPVLVRDRRRAEALRTERESAAQA
;
A
#
# COMPACT_ATOMS: atom_id res chain seq x y z
N MET A 1 -0.96 -8.03 -23.28
CA MET A 1 -2.02 -9.01 -23.10
C MET A 1 -2.55 -8.93 -21.71
N GLY A 2 -3.77 -9.17 -21.42
CA GLY A 2 -4.38 -9.00 -20.13
C GLY A 2 -4.19 -10.21 -19.20
N LEU A 3 -4.75 -10.10 -18.01
CA LEU A 3 -4.81 -11.19 -17.06
C LEU A 3 -5.92 -12.18 -17.46
N GLY A 4 -5.68 -13.48 -17.26
CA GLY A 4 -6.72 -14.48 -17.41
C GLY A 4 -7.82 -14.34 -16.35
N LEU A 5 -8.92 -15.06 -16.54
CA LEU A 5 -10.08 -14.96 -15.63
C LEU A 5 -9.71 -15.24 -14.17
N THR A 6 -9.03 -16.35 -13.91
CA THR A 6 -8.66 -16.74 -12.55
C THR A 6 -7.75 -15.70 -11.89
N ALA A 7 -6.72 -15.25 -12.62
CA ALA A 7 -5.80 -14.21 -12.12
C ALA A 7 -6.53 -12.90 -11.87
N SER A 8 -7.44 -12.50 -12.76
CA SER A 8 -8.24 -11.28 -12.57
C SER A 8 -9.07 -11.33 -11.30
N VAL A 9 -9.73 -12.46 -11.05
CA VAL A 9 -10.55 -12.64 -9.83
C VAL A 9 -9.68 -12.60 -8.59
N THR A 10 -8.53 -13.27 -8.60
CA THR A 10 -7.59 -13.26 -7.46
C THR A 10 -7.14 -11.84 -7.13
N VAL A 11 -6.75 -11.08 -8.15
CA VAL A 11 -6.30 -9.69 -7.98
C VAL A 11 -7.43 -8.81 -7.45
N LEU A 12 -8.62 -8.92 -8.03
CA LEU A 12 -9.77 -8.12 -7.58
C LEU A 12 -10.16 -8.44 -6.14
N LYS A 13 -10.13 -9.71 -5.75
CA LYS A 13 -10.39 -10.09 -4.36
C LYS A 13 -9.35 -9.53 -3.39
N ALA A 14 -8.09 -9.49 -3.80
CA ALA A 14 -7.04 -8.90 -2.98
C ALA A 14 -7.25 -7.39 -2.77
N ILE A 15 -7.74 -6.69 -3.78
CA ILE A 15 -8.04 -5.26 -3.71
C ILE A 15 -9.30 -4.97 -2.90
N ALA A 16 -10.32 -5.80 -3.03
CA ALA A 16 -11.67 -5.55 -2.51
C ALA A 16 -11.79 -5.85 -1.01
N GLU A 17 -11.01 -5.15 -0.21
CA GLU A 17 -11.06 -5.21 1.24
C GLU A 17 -10.58 -3.86 1.80
N PRO A 18 -11.27 -3.28 2.80
CA PRO A 18 -10.99 -1.90 3.23
C PRO A 18 -9.54 -1.62 3.60
N THR A 19 -8.92 -2.47 4.41
CA THR A 19 -7.54 -2.26 4.84
C THR A 19 -6.56 -2.40 3.69
N ARG A 20 -6.75 -3.39 2.83
CA ARG A 20 -5.88 -3.59 1.67
C ARG A 20 -5.99 -2.44 0.68
N LEU A 21 -7.20 -1.93 0.45
CA LEU A 21 -7.37 -0.77 -0.42
C LEU A 21 -6.68 0.47 0.17
N ARG A 22 -6.76 0.66 1.48
CA ARG A 22 -6.07 1.77 2.18
C ARG A 22 -4.55 1.63 2.05
N ILE A 23 -4.01 0.42 2.20
CA ILE A 23 -2.58 0.16 2.01
C ILE A 23 -2.15 0.52 0.59
N LEU A 24 -2.88 0.07 -0.42
CA LEU A 24 -2.56 0.38 -1.81
C LEU A 24 -2.58 1.89 -2.07
N ALA A 25 -3.56 2.60 -1.53
CA ALA A 25 -3.66 4.05 -1.67
C ALA A 25 -2.43 4.74 -1.04
N LEU A 26 -1.99 4.29 0.13
CA LEU A 26 -0.82 4.83 0.80
C LEU A 26 0.47 4.56 0.01
N LEU A 27 0.64 3.34 -0.49
CA LEU A 27 1.82 2.96 -1.25
C LEU A 27 1.89 3.64 -2.62
N ALA A 28 0.75 4.07 -3.16
CA ALA A 28 0.73 4.86 -4.39
C ALA A 28 1.42 6.23 -4.24
N TYR A 29 1.49 6.76 -3.03
CA TYR A 29 2.17 8.02 -2.73
C TYR A 29 3.66 7.84 -2.41
N GLY A 30 4.07 6.64 -1.98
CA GLY A 30 5.47 6.39 -1.66
C GLY A 30 5.66 5.13 -0.82
N GLU A 31 6.90 4.72 -0.68
CA GLU A 31 7.28 3.52 0.04
C GLU A 31 7.05 3.67 1.55
N LEU A 32 6.61 2.59 2.19
CA LEU A 32 6.39 2.53 3.63
C LEU A 32 6.82 1.17 4.17
N THR A 33 7.21 1.14 5.44
CA THR A 33 7.54 -0.10 6.15
C THR A 33 6.30 -0.67 6.84
N VAL A 34 6.39 -1.91 7.33
CA VAL A 34 5.31 -2.51 8.15
C VAL A 34 5.02 -1.63 9.37
N LYS A 35 6.07 -1.13 10.03
CA LYS A 35 5.92 -0.28 11.22
C LYS A 35 5.16 1.01 10.91
N ASP A 36 5.46 1.62 9.77
CA ASP A 36 4.74 2.81 9.31
C ASP A 36 3.26 2.52 9.13
N LEU A 37 2.94 1.42 8.44
CA LEU A 37 1.57 1.03 8.17
C LEU A 37 0.80 0.71 9.45
N THR A 38 1.43 0.06 10.43
CA THR A 38 0.79 -0.19 11.72
C THR A 38 0.43 1.12 12.43
N ARG A 39 1.30 2.12 12.36
CA ARG A 39 1.05 3.43 12.97
C ARG A 39 -0.06 4.18 12.24
N ILE A 40 0.02 4.24 10.91
CA ILE A 40 -0.96 4.98 10.10
C ILE A 40 -2.35 4.37 10.22
N LEU A 41 -2.44 3.05 10.11
CA LEU A 41 -3.71 2.34 10.07
C LEU A 41 -4.25 1.98 11.47
N ALA A 42 -3.44 2.16 12.50
CA ALA A 42 -3.77 1.82 13.89
C ALA A 42 -4.25 0.36 14.02
N GLN A 43 -3.54 -0.55 13.38
CA GLN A 43 -3.80 -1.99 13.42
C GLN A 43 -2.54 -2.73 13.87
N SER A 44 -2.71 -3.93 14.40
CA SER A 44 -1.60 -4.73 14.89
C SER A 44 -0.65 -5.15 13.76
N GLN A 45 0.61 -5.35 14.09
CA GLN A 45 1.62 -5.78 13.13
C GLN A 45 1.26 -7.13 12.47
N PRO A 46 0.76 -8.15 13.20
CA PRO A 46 0.35 -9.39 12.55
C PRO A 46 -0.77 -9.21 11.52
N ARG A 47 -1.73 -8.32 11.79
CA ARG A 47 -2.81 -8.05 10.83
C ARG A 47 -2.29 -7.35 9.58
N ILE A 48 -1.44 -6.34 9.75
CA ILE A 48 -0.82 -5.65 8.62
C ILE A 48 0.04 -6.60 7.80
N SER A 49 0.88 -7.40 8.46
CA SER A 49 1.73 -8.38 7.77
C SER A 49 0.93 -9.38 6.96
N ARG A 50 -0.22 -9.82 7.48
CA ARG A 50 -1.12 -10.73 6.75
C ARG A 50 -1.69 -10.07 5.49
N HIS A 51 -2.12 -8.81 5.58
CA HIS A 51 -2.61 -8.06 4.42
C HIS A 51 -1.51 -7.86 3.39
N LEU A 52 -0.29 -7.53 3.83
CA LEU A 52 0.85 -7.36 2.93
C LEU A 52 1.20 -8.68 2.22
N LYS A 53 1.11 -9.80 2.92
CA LYS A 53 1.33 -11.11 2.32
C LYS A 53 0.33 -11.39 1.19
N LEU A 54 -0.94 -11.14 1.44
CA LEU A 54 -2.00 -11.33 0.43
C LEU A 54 -1.80 -10.41 -0.78
N LEU A 55 -1.44 -9.15 -0.55
CA LEU A 55 -1.15 -8.21 -1.62
C LEU A 55 0.10 -8.61 -2.41
N GLY A 56 1.12 -9.11 -1.72
CA GLY A 56 2.34 -9.60 -2.37
C GLY A 56 2.11 -10.85 -3.21
N GLU A 57 1.29 -11.79 -2.72
CA GLU A 57 0.92 -12.99 -3.47
C GLU A 57 0.12 -12.63 -4.74
N ALA A 58 -0.70 -11.59 -4.67
CA ALA A 58 -1.44 -11.07 -5.82
C ALA A 58 -0.56 -10.21 -6.75
N ARG A 59 0.70 -9.99 -6.38
CA ARG A 59 1.66 -9.17 -7.14
C ARG A 59 1.23 -7.72 -7.33
N LEU A 60 0.50 -7.20 -6.36
CA LEU A 60 0.07 -5.79 -6.36
C LEU A 60 1.11 -4.89 -5.71
N ILE A 61 1.95 -5.45 -4.86
CA ILE A 61 3.01 -4.73 -4.18
C ILE A 61 4.34 -5.48 -4.30
N GLU A 62 5.42 -4.74 -4.07
CA GLU A 62 6.78 -5.29 -4.11
C GLU A 62 7.48 -4.97 -2.80
N ARG A 63 8.32 -5.89 -2.34
CA ARG A 63 9.22 -5.69 -1.20
C ARG A 63 10.54 -5.15 -1.70
N SER A 64 11.08 -4.18 -0.98
CA SER A 64 12.36 -3.57 -1.31
C SER A 64 13.23 -3.52 -0.05
N PRO A 65 14.08 -4.54 0.18
CA PRO A 65 15.00 -4.50 1.31
C PRO A 65 16.07 -3.42 1.13
N GLU A 66 16.29 -2.61 2.15
CA GLU A 66 17.31 -1.56 2.16
C GLU A 66 18.00 -1.57 3.53
N GLY A 67 19.18 -2.20 3.60
CA GLY A 67 19.90 -2.39 4.86
C GLY A 67 19.09 -3.28 5.80
N SER A 68 18.83 -2.81 7.02
CA SER A 68 18.01 -3.52 8.00
C SER A 68 16.52 -3.22 7.88
N TRP A 69 16.11 -2.38 6.91
CA TRP A 69 14.72 -2.00 6.69
C TRP A 69 14.14 -2.73 5.48
N VAL A 70 12.84 -2.99 5.53
CA VAL A 70 12.09 -3.52 4.38
C VAL A 70 10.97 -2.55 4.05
N TYR A 71 11.05 -1.99 2.87
CA TYR A 71 10.03 -1.10 2.33
C TYR A 71 9.07 -1.86 1.44
N PHE A 72 7.85 -1.43 1.38
CA PHE A 72 6.84 -1.93 0.46
C PHE A 72 6.44 -0.81 -0.47
N ARG A 73 6.20 -1.15 -1.72
CA ARG A 73 5.77 -0.20 -2.74
C ARG A 73 4.75 -0.83 -3.68
N LEU A 74 3.97 0.02 -4.34
CA LEU A 74 3.02 -0.43 -5.35
C LEU A 74 3.80 -1.00 -6.53
N ALA A 75 3.31 -2.09 -7.11
CA ALA A 75 3.94 -2.67 -8.31
C ALA A 75 3.96 -1.62 -9.43
N HIS A 76 5.17 -1.41 -10.05
CA HIS A 76 5.36 -0.35 -10.98
C HIS A 76 4.95 -0.75 -12.40
N ALA A 77 5.01 -2.04 -12.77
CA ALA A 77 4.82 -2.51 -14.13
C ALA A 77 3.76 -3.60 -14.18
N GLY A 78 3.23 -3.86 -15.39
CA GLY A 78 2.31 -4.95 -15.65
C GLY A 78 0.86 -4.61 -15.35
N GLU A 79 0.00 -5.56 -15.70
CA GLU A 79 -1.46 -5.39 -15.61
C GLU A 79 -1.95 -5.26 -14.17
N ARG A 80 -1.28 -5.92 -13.23
CA ARG A 80 -1.69 -5.89 -11.82
C ARG A 80 -1.50 -4.50 -11.21
N GLY A 81 -0.35 -3.90 -11.45
CA GLY A 81 -0.10 -2.53 -11.00
C GLY A 81 -1.02 -1.53 -11.70
N ALA A 82 -1.25 -1.72 -13.00
CA ALA A 82 -2.18 -0.87 -13.76
C ALA A 82 -3.60 -0.98 -13.23
N LEU A 83 -4.07 -2.19 -12.88
CA LEU A 83 -5.40 -2.39 -12.31
C LEU A 83 -5.53 -1.71 -10.95
N ALA A 84 -4.53 -1.84 -10.09
CA ALA A 84 -4.54 -1.17 -8.79
C ALA A 84 -4.65 0.36 -8.96
N ARG A 85 -3.87 0.93 -9.86
CA ARG A 85 -3.91 2.38 -10.14
C ARG A 85 -5.26 2.82 -10.68
N LEU A 86 -5.84 2.04 -11.57
CA LEU A 86 -7.16 2.32 -12.13
C LEU A 86 -8.23 2.36 -11.02
N VAL A 87 -8.23 1.37 -10.13
CA VAL A 87 -9.16 1.33 -9.00
C VAL A 87 -8.94 2.53 -8.09
N LEU A 88 -7.69 2.86 -7.76
CA LEU A 88 -7.38 4.01 -6.90
C LEU A 88 -7.80 5.33 -7.54
N ASP A 89 -7.69 5.46 -8.85
CA ASP A 89 -8.12 6.65 -9.59
C ASP A 89 -9.63 6.87 -9.53
N THR A 90 -10.41 5.81 -9.29
CA THR A 90 -11.86 5.93 -9.13
C THR A 90 -12.27 6.30 -7.71
N ALA A 91 -11.34 6.25 -6.76
CA ALA A 91 -11.64 6.56 -5.37
C ALA A 91 -11.85 8.06 -5.17
N ASP A 92 -12.76 8.42 -4.28
CA ASP A 92 -12.97 9.81 -3.89
C ASP A 92 -11.80 10.28 -3.01
N GLY A 93 -10.96 11.17 -3.55
CA GLY A 93 -9.82 11.72 -2.85
C GLY A 93 -10.16 12.56 -1.62
N SER A 94 -11.43 12.94 -1.46
CA SER A 94 -11.90 13.66 -0.28
C SER A 94 -12.48 12.76 0.80
N ASP A 95 -12.49 11.44 0.59
CA ASP A 95 -12.97 10.50 1.61
C ASP A 95 -12.20 10.72 2.91
N PRO A 96 -12.90 10.91 4.06
CA PRO A 96 -12.23 11.27 5.32
C PRO A 96 -11.20 10.25 5.79
N VAL A 97 -11.41 8.96 5.54
CA VAL A 97 -10.47 7.92 5.93
C VAL A 97 -9.19 8.03 5.09
N LEU A 98 -9.32 8.20 3.78
CA LEU A 98 -8.18 8.33 2.88
C LEU A 98 -7.38 9.61 3.16
N VAL A 99 -8.07 10.71 3.44
CA VAL A 99 -7.44 11.98 3.81
C VAL A 99 -6.65 11.84 5.12
N ARG A 100 -7.24 11.21 6.14
CA ARG A 100 -6.59 10.98 7.43
C ARG A 100 -5.33 10.12 7.26
N ASP A 101 -5.44 9.02 6.51
CA ASP A 101 -4.31 8.13 6.28
C ASP A 101 -3.16 8.88 5.60
N ARG A 102 -3.46 9.65 4.58
CA ARG A 102 -2.45 10.41 3.84
C ARG A 102 -1.76 11.45 4.74
N ARG A 103 -2.52 12.15 5.57
CA ARG A 103 -1.95 13.11 6.52
C ARG A 103 -1.01 12.45 7.52
N ARG A 104 -1.38 11.26 8.02
CA ARG A 104 -0.52 10.50 8.93
C ARG A 104 0.76 10.04 8.26
N ALA A 105 0.67 9.62 6.99
CA ALA A 105 1.85 9.23 6.21
C ALA A 105 2.77 10.43 5.98
N GLU A 106 2.23 11.59 5.65
CA GLU A 106 3.00 12.82 5.47
C GLU A 106 3.71 13.21 6.76
N ALA A 107 3.04 13.11 7.90
CA ALA A 107 3.62 13.41 9.20
C ALA A 107 4.80 12.49 9.51
N LEU A 108 4.70 11.20 9.20
CA LEU A 108 5.81 10.26 9.38
C LEU A 108 7.00 10.59 8.50
N ARG A 109 6.77 10.96 7.26
CA ARG A 109 7.84 11.36 6.34
C ARG A 109 8.54 12.62 6.82
N THR A 110 7.78 13.59 7.31
CA THR A 110 8.32 14.82 7.87
C THR A 110 9.18 14.54 9.12
N GLU A 111 8.73 13.66 9.99
CA GLU A 111 9.53 13.22 11.15
C GLU A 111 10.89 12.65 10.72
N ARG A 112 10.90 11.80 9.70
CA ARG A 112 12.12 11.20 9.17
C ARG A 112 13.06 12.22 8.59
N GLU A 113 12.54 13.16 7.81
CA GLU A 113 13.35 14.23 7.22
C GLU A 113 13.98 15.09 8.31
N SER A 114 13.22 15.46 9.34
CA SER A 114 13.72 16.22 10.47
C SER A 114 14.79 15.45 11.23
N ALA A 115 14.58 14.17 11.49
CA ALA A 115 15.56 13.32 12.15
C ALA A 115 16.85 13.17 11.35
N ALA A 116 16.74 13.04 10.02
CA ALA A 116 17.87 12.92 9.14
C ALA A 116 18.71 14.22 9.06
N GLN A 117 18.06 15.36 9.24
CA GLN A 117 18.71 16.67 9.24
C GLN A 117 19.31 17.04 10.60
N ALA A 118 18.85 16.41 11.63
CA ALA A 118 19.35 16.65 12.98
C ALA A 118 20.68 15.91 13.19
#